data_bb9a1d66cbb173eb353f7361efe7e470
#
_entry.id   bb9a1d66cbb173eb353f7361efe7e470
#
_cell.length_a   1.000
_cell.length_b   1.000
_cell.length_c   1.000
_cell.angle_alpha   90.00
_cell.angle_beta   90.00
_cell.angle_gamma   90.00
#
_symmetry.space_group_name_H-M   'P 1'
#
loop_
_entity.id
_entity.type
_entity.pdbx_description
1 polymer ?
#
loop_
_entity_poly.entity_id
_entity_poly.type
_entity_poly.pdbx_seq_one_letter_code
_entity_poly.pdbx_strand_id
1 'polypeptide(L)'
;EGTRVDCNSENISLAAVGKKKDGSYGPQINVSLVINVKNGSPLCYRAYAGNISDISTLDDLRKMWTDIGISEKSPLILMDRGYPNQEEFVNLDRDGYRFLIGAKTSMKLVKDVIDQKNCEFYDQKTYLRQQR
;
A
#
# COMPACT_ATOMS: atom_id res chain seq x y z
N GLU A 1 5.56 -0.45 2.40
CA GLU A 1 4.93 0.06 3.62
C GLU A 1 5.11 1.56 3.71
N GLY A 2 4.03 2.29 4.11
CA GLY A 2 4.07 3.72 4.37
C GLY A 2 4.14 4.03 5.86
N THR A 3 5.01 4.95 6.25
CA THR A 3 5.07 5.47 7.61
C THR A 3 5.08 6.99 7.62
N ARG A 4 4.64 7.57 8.72
CA ARG A 4 4.60 9.01 8.94
C ARG A 4 5.53 9.36 10.06
N VAL A 5 6.36 10.38 9.83
CA VAL A 5 7.32 10.90 10.79
C VAL A 5 6.91 12.33 11.14
N ASP A 6 6.63 12.58 12.41
CA ASP A 6 6.34 13.92 12.89
C ASP A 6 7.57 14.83 12.70
N CYS A 7 7.35 15.99 12.18
CA CYS A 7 8.42 16.94 11.87
C CYS A 7 8.02 18.36 12.26
N ASN A 8 8.62 18.86 13.32
CA ASN A 8 8.36 20.21 13.82
C ASN A 8 9.37 21.25 13.28
N SER A 9 10.16 20.89 12.26
CA SER A 9 11.14 21.79 11.66
C SER A 9 10.50 22.63 10.55
N GLU A 10 10.68 23.94 10.61
CA GLU A 10 10.26 24.87 9.56
C GLU A 10 11.20 24.86 8.35
N ASN A 11 12.38 24.25 8.49
CA ASN A 11 13.43 24.25 7.45
C ASN A 11 13.37 23.03 6.53
N ILE A 12 12.42 22.12 6.73
CA ILE A 12 12.27 20.91 5.90
C ILE A 12 11.11 21.11 4.94
N SER A 13 11.42 21.23 3.66
CA SER A 13 10.43 21.50 2.60
C SER A 13 9.35 20.41 2.45
N LEU A 14 9.65 19.18 2.88
CA LEU A 14 8.69 18.08 2.88
C LEU A 14 7.76 18.05 4.11
N ALA A 15 8.06 18.85 5.15
CA ALA A 15 7.20 18.95 6.31
C ALA A 15 5.90 19.68 5.93
N ALA A 16 4.80 18.95 5.88
CA ALA A 16 3.49 19.49 5.55
C ALA A 16 2.43 18.96 6.52
N VAL A 17 1.41 19.78 6.76
CA VAL A 17 0.31 19.42 7.65
C VAL A 17 -0.49 18.29 7.03
N GLY A 18 -0.50 17.13 7.69
CA GLY A 18 -1.24 15.94 7.29
C GLY A 18 -1.94 15.31 8.48
N LYS A 19 -2.80 14.34 8.20
CA LYS A 19 -3.54 13.58 9.22
C LYS A 19 -2.60 12.55 9.86
N LYS A 20 -2.44 12.62 11.18
CA LYS A 20 -1.64 11.69 11.98
C LYS A 20 -2.38 10.37 12.25
N LYS A 21 -1.68 9.37 12.78
CA LYS A 21 -2.27 8.05 13.13
C LYS A 21 -3.33 8.14 14.24
N ASP A 22 -3.19 9.09 15.15
CA ASP A 22 -4.14 9.38 16.23
C ASP A 22 -5.37 10.17 15.77
N GLY A 23 -5.43 10.56 14.50
CA GLY A 23 -6.51 11.34 13.90
C GLY A 23 -6.31 12.86 13.99
N SER A 24 -5.33 13.35 14.73
CA SER A 24 -4.97 14.76 14.77
C SER A 24 -4.30 15.22 13.48
N TYR A 25 -4.08 16.52 13.34
CA TYR A 25 -3.36 17.11 12.21
C TYR A 25 -2.10 17.81 12.70
N GLY A 26 -1.03 17.69 11.93
CA GLY A 26 0.23 18.36 12.25
C GLY A 26 1.29 18.17 11.17
N PRO A 27 2.40 18.92 11.30
CA PRO A 27 3.51 18.80 10.36
C PRO A 27 4.13 17.40 10.43
N GLN A 28 4.27 16.77 9.29
CA GLN A 28 4.83 15.42 9.16
C GLN A 28 5.47 15.23 7.79
N ILE A 29 6.25 14.16 7.65
CA ILE A 29 6.80 13.68 6.39
C ILE A 29 6.28 12.25 6.21
N ASN A 30 5.82 11.92 5.01
CA ASN A 30 5.46 10.55 4.66
C ASN A 30 6.67 9.85 4.04
N VAL A 31 6.96 8.62 4.49
CA VAL A 31 8.02 7.79 3.95
C VAL A 31 7.42 6.48 3.50
N SER A 32 7.57 6.18 2.21
CA SER A 32 7.24 4.87 1.65
C SER A 32 8.50 4.02 1.56
N LEU A 33 8.44 2.81 2.07
CA LEU A 33 9.55 1.87 2.13
C LEU A 33 9.18 0.58 1.39
N VAL A 34 10.05 0.14 0.49
CA VAL A 34 9.97 -1.16 -0.19
C VAL A 34 10.95 -2.12 0.45
N ILE A 35 10.46 -3.26 0.90
CA ILE A 35 11.22 -4.25 1.65
C ILE A 35 11.15 -5.59 0.92
N ASN A 36 12.25 -6.29 0.86
CA ASN A 36 12.27 -7.69 0.47
C ASN A 36 11.73 -8.54 1.64
N VAL A 37 10.53 -9.08 1.48
CA VAL A 37 9.85 -9.84 2.55
C VAL A 37 10.63 -11.09 2.97
N LYS A 38 11.41 -11.69 2.05
CA LYS A 38 12.14 -12.93 2.32
C LYS A 38 13.25 -12.77 3.36
N ASN A 39 13.93 -11.64 3.36
CA ASN A 39 15.09 -11.41 4.24
C ASN A 39 15.00 -10.11 5.06
N GLY A 40 13.91 -9.35 4.93
CA GLY A 40 13.71 -8.08 5.63
C GLY A 40 14.57 -6.91 5.12
N SER A 41 15.34 -7.10 4.05
CA SER A 41 16.23 -6.04 3.55
C SER A 41 15.44 -4.91 2.89
N PRO A 42 15.72 -3.64 3.21
CA PRO A 42 15.17 -2.52 2.48
C PRO A 42 15.74 -2.51 1.05
N LEU A 43 14.89 -2.33 0.07
CA LEU A 43 15.26 -2.21 -1.34
C LEU A 43 15.37 -0.76 -1.78
N CYS A 44 14.40 0.03 -1.41
CA CYS A 44 14.36 1.45 -1.68
C CYS A 44 13.37 2.16 -0.76
N TYR A 45 13.49 3.47 -0.67
CA TYR A 45 12.55 4.33 0.03
C TYR A 45 12.32 5.64 -0.71
N ARG A 46 11.21 6.28 -0.43
CA ARG A 46 10.91 7.61 -0.93
C ARG A 46 10.21 8.43 0.14
N ALA A 47 10.64 9.67 0.30
CA ALA A 47 10.01 10.63 1.19
C ALA A 47 9.09 11.55 0.39
N TYR A 48 7.92 11.86 0.95
CA TYR A 48 6.89 12.70 0.36
C TYR A 48 6.43 13.76 1.37
N ALA A 49 5.86 14.83 0.87
CA ALA A 49 5.25 15.81 1.73
C ALA A 49 4.15 15.18 2.60
N GLY A 50 4.04 15.63 3.85
CA GLY A 50 3.17 15.01 4.85
C GLY A 50 1.67 15.03 4.55
N ASN A 51 1.23 15.85 3.60
CA ASN A 51 -0.13 15.92 3.10
C ASN A 51 -0.42 14.99 1.92
N ILE A 52 0.61 14.31 1.37
CA ILE A 52 0.45 13.37 0.26
C ILE A 52 -0.09 12.04 0.81
N SER A 53 -1.14 11.51 0.17
CA SER A 53 -1.70 10.21 0.54
C SER A 53 -0.89 9.05 -0.04
N ASP A 54 -0.93 7.89 0.62
CA ASP A 54 -0.23 6.68 0.16
C ASP A 54 -0.66 6.26 -1.26
N ILE A 55 -1.94 6.41 -1.59
CA ILE A 55 -2.48 6.12 -2.93
C ILE A 55 -1.78 6.94 -4.01
N SER A 56 -1.56 8.23 -3.74
CA SER A 56 -0.94 9.15 -4.73
C SER A 56 0.56 8.87 -4.95
N THR A 57 1.18 8.04 -4.12
CA THR A 57 2.61 7.71 -4.24
C THR A 57 2.89 6.47 -5.06
N LEU A 58 1.88 5.67 -5.38
CA LEU A 58 2.07 4.36 -6.01
C LEU A 58 2.69 4.43 -7.41
N ASP A 59 2.26 5.36 -8.24
CA ASP A 59 2.82 5.57 -9.58
C ASP A 59 4.30 5.93 -9.55
N ASP A 60 4.69 6.79 -8.61
CA ASP A 60 6.08 7.19 -8.43
C ASP A 60 6.93 6.02 -7.89
N LEU A 61 6.39 5.22 -6.99
CA LEU A 61 7.03 3.99 -6.52
C LEU A 61 7.21 2.97 -7.66
N ARG A 62 6.21 2.81 -8.55
CA ARG A 62 6.32 1.91 -9.71
C ARG A 62 7.43 2.32 -10.66
N LYS A 63 7.57 3.61 -10.95
CA LYS A 63 8.70 4.13 -11.74
C LYS A 63 10.03 3.77 -11.09
N MET A 64 10.16 4.02 -9.79
CA MET A 64 11.36 3.68 -9.04
C MET A 64 11.64 2.17 -9.05
N TRP A 65 10.62 1.30 -8.98
CA TRP A 65 10.81 -0.16 -9.08
C TRP A 65 11.38 -0.57 -10.44
N THR A 66 10.94 0.08 -11.51
CA THR A 66 11.48 -0.13 -12.85
C THR A 66 12.95 0.29 -12.92
N ASP A 67 13.28 1.47 -12.41
CA ASP A 67 14.64 2.02 -12.42
C ASP A 67 15.65 1.13 -11.69
N ILE A 68 15.23 0.44 -10.62
CA ILE A 68 16.07 -0.48 -9.85
C ILE A 68 15.95 -1.95 -10.28
N GLY A 69 15.28 -2.22 -11.41
CA GLY A 69 15.17 -3.55 -12.01
C GLY A 69 14.29 -4.55 -11.24
N ILE A 70 13.43 -4.10 -10.33
CA ILE A 70 12.49 -4.98 -9.62
C ILE A 70 11.45 -5.56 -10.59
N SER A 71 10.97 -4.76 -11.53
CA SER A 71 9.96 -5.15 -12.51
C SER A 71 10.37 -6.31 -13.40
N GLU A 72 11.66 -6.41 -13.76
CA GLU A 72 12.19 -7.46 -14.62
C GLU A 72 12.10 -8.87 -14.01
N LYS A 73 12.02 -8.94 -12.68
CA LYS A 73 11.96 -10.22 -11.94
C LYS A 73 10.53 -10.70 -11.69
N SER A 74 9.51 -10.00 -12.17
CA SER A 74 8.07 -10.28 -11.93
C SER A 74 7.79 -10.66 -10.46
N PRO A 75 8.17 -9.85 -9.49
CA PRO A 75 8.00 -10.19 -8.09
C PRO A 75 6.53 -10.24 -7.71
N LEU A 76 6.21 -10.95 -6.63
CA LEU A 76 4.92 -10.79 -5.97
C LEU A 76 4.97 -9.55 -5.07
N ILE A 77 4.16 -8.56 -5.38
CA ILE A 77 4.05 -7.33 -4.62
C ILE A 77 3.01 -7.49 -3.52
N LEU A 78 3.41 -7.23 -2.28
CA LEU A 78 2.51 -7.22 -1.13
C LEU A 78 2.26 -5.77 -0.72
N MET A 79 0.99 -5.37 -0.63
CA MET A 79 0.61 -4.03 -0.21
C MET A 79 -0.53 -4.06 0.80
N ASP A 80 -0.52 -3.09 1.71
CA ASP A 80 -1.64 -2.86 2.63
C ASP A 80 -2.83 -2.25 1.86
N ARG A 81 -4.03 -2.45 2.43
CA ARG A 81 -5.32 -1.93 1.92
C ARG A 81 -5.40 -0.41 1.79
N GLY A 82 -4.42 0.31 2.33
CA GLY A 82 -4.35 1.77 2.23
C GLY A 82 -3.88 2.30 0.89
N TYR A 83 -3.15 1.48 0.11
CA TYR A 83 -2.49 1.92 -1.10
C TYR A 83 -3.40 1.97 -2.34
N PRO A 84 -4.05 0.90 -2.77
CA PRO A 84 -4.71 0.91 -4.06
C PRO A 84 -6.17 1.33 -4.01
N ASN A 85 -6.60 1.94 -5.10
CA ASN A 85 -7.98 2.02 -5.52
C ASN A 85 -8.23 0.97 -6.64
N GLN A 86 -9.45 0.91 -7.16
CA GLN A 86 -9.81 -0.06 -8.21
C GLN A 86 -9.00 0.15 -9.51
N GLU A 87 -8.69 1.39 -9.87
CA GLU A 87 -7.92 1.74 -11.05
C GLU A 87 -6.47 1.22 -10.95
N GLU A 88 -5.88 1.28 -9.77
CA GLU A 88 -4.54 0.78 -9.52
C GLU A 88 -4.42 -0.74 -9.67
N PHE A 89 -5.46 -1.51 -9.34
CA PHE A 89 -5.46 -2.95 -9.61
C PHE A 89 -5.37 -3.23 -11.10
N VAL A 90 -6.14 -2.49 -11.90
CA VAL A 90 -6.12 -2.62 -13.37
C VAL A 90 -4.76 -2.23 -13.93
N ASN A 91 -4.15 -1.17 -13.40
CA ASN A 91 -2.83 -0.71 -13.84
C ASN A 91 -1.74 -1.73 -13.51
N LEU A 92 -1.74 -2.29 -12.30
CA LEU A 92 -0.78 -3.32 -11.90
C LEU A 92 -0.90 -4.59 -12.75
N ASP A 93 -2.11 -5.03 -13.02
CA ASP A 93 -2.38 -6.20 -13.87
C ASP A 93 -1.93 -5.95 -15.32
N ARG A 94 -2.30 -4.80 -15.89
CA ARG A 94 -1.89 -4.40 -17.25
C ARG A 94 -0.37 -4.35 -17.40
N ASP A 95 0.34 -3.87 -16.37
CA ASP A 95 1.79 -3.77 -16.36
C ASP A 95 2.47 -5.11 -16.00
N GLY A 96 1.70 -6.20 -15.86
CA GLY A 96 2.21 -7.55 -15.64
C GLY A 96 2.72 -7.85 -14.22
N TYR A 97 2.39 -6.99 -13.24
CA TYR A 97 2.76 -7.26 -11.85
C TYR A 97 1.85 -8.30 -11.22
N ARG A 98 2.45 -9.25 -10.50
CA ARG A 98 1.71 -10.12 -9.59
C ARG A 98 1.58 -9.42 -8.24
N PHE A 99 0.38 -9.41 -7.67
CA PHE A 99 0.17 -8.69 -6.40
C PHE A 99 -0.78 -9.43 -5.46
N LEU A 100 -0.58 -9.20 -4.18
CA LEU A 100 -1.49 -9.58 -3.10
C LEU A 100 -1.73 -8.33 -2.23
N ILE A 101 -2.96 -7.89 -2.16
CA ILE A 101 -3.32 -6.60 -1.56
C ILE A 101 -4.52 -6.80 -0.66
N GLY A 102 -4.48 -6.19 0.53
CA GLY A 102 -5.66 -6.09 1.38
C GLY A 102 -6.74 -5.24 0.70
N ALA A 103 -7.91 -5.81 0.45
CA ALA A 103 -9.02 -5.09 -0.16
C ALA A 103 -10.03 -4.59 0.89
N LYS A 104 -10.60 -3.41 0.64
CA LYS A 104 -11.70 -2.89 1.46
C LYS A 104 -13.00 -3.55 1.02
N THR A 105 -13.79 -4.06 1.95
CA THR A 105 -15.11 -4.67 1.65
C THR A 105 -16.10 -3.69 1.03
N SER A 106 -15.85 -2.38 1.16
CA SER A 106 -16.64 -1.33 0.51
C SER A 106 -16.36 -1.16 -0.98
N MET A 107 -15.27 -1.75 -1.50
CA MET A 107 -14.95 -1.67 -2.93
C MET A 107 -15.97 -2.44 -3.76
N LYS A 108 -16.41 -1.85 -4.88
CA LYS A 108 -17.40 -2.46 -5.77
C LYS A 108 -16.93 -3.83 -6.27
N LEU A 109 -15.69 -3.93 -6.73
CA LEU A 109 -15.11 -5.19 -7.19
C LEU A 109 -15.20 -6.30 -6.12
N VAL A 110 -14.93 -5.98 -4.86
CA VAL A 110 -15.01 -6.94 -3.74
C VAL A 110 -16.44 -7.35 -3.49
N LYS A 111 -17.39 -6.40 -3.49
CA LYS A 111 -18.82 -6.70 -3.35
C LYS A 111 -19.33 -7.59 -4.46
N ASP A 112 -19.00 -7.27 -5.72
CA ASP A 112 -19.42 -8.06 -6.88
C ASP A 112 -18.90 -9.52 -6.79
N VAL A 113 -17.67 -9.72 -6.32
CA VAL A 113 -17.11 -11.08 -6.12
C VAL A 113 -17.81 -11.83 -4.98
N ILE A 114 -18.11 -11.14 -3.87
CA ILE A 114 -18.85 -11.70 -2.74
C ILE A 114 -20.23 -12.16 -3.21
N ASP A 115 -20.97 -11.26 -3.88
CA ASP A 115 -22.34 -11.50 -4.32
C ASP A 115 -22.42 -12.62 -5.37
N GLN A 116 -21.48 -12.67 -6.32
CA GLN A 116 -21.45 -13.67 -7.37
C GLN A 116 -21.08 -15.07 -6.88
N LYS A 117 -20.23 -15.18 -5.88
CA LYS A 117 -19.69 -16.47 -5.44
C LYS A 117 -20.38 -17.04 -4.21
N ASN A 118 -21.35 -16.33 -3.64
CA ASN A 118 -21.98 -16.72 -2.38
C ASN A 118 -20.91 -17.09 -1.32
N CYS A 119 -19.77 -16.37 -1.36
CA CYS A 119 -18.65 -16.65 -0.51
C CYS A 119 -18.97 -16.25 0.92
N GLU A 120 -19.03 -17.24 1.78
CA GLU A 120 -18.96 -16.99 3.22
C GLU A 120 -17.55 -16.47 3.52
N PHE A 121 -17.44 -15.20 3.92
CA PHE A 121 -16.19 -14.66 4.44
C PHE A 121 -16.02 -15.19 5.86
N TYR A 122 -15.14 -16.15 6.00
CA TYR A 122 -14.74 -16.61 7.31
C TYR A 122 -13.76 -15.62 7.92
N ASP A 123 -14.04 -15.19 9.14
CA ASP A 123 -12.99 -14.54 9.93
C ASP A 123 -11.87 -15.55 10.22
N GLN A 124 -10.72 -15.07 10.62
CA GLN A 124 -9.54 -15.92 10.88
C GLN A 124 -9.85 -17.04 11.91
N LYS A 125 -10.77 -16.83 12.84
CA LYS A 125 -11.19 -17.81 13.84
C LYS A 125 -12.01 -18.94 13.22
N THR A 126 -12.86 -18.63 12.28
CA THR A 126 -13.70 -19.59 11.57
C THR A 126 -12.86 -20.47 10.65
N TYR A 127 -11.89 -19.89 9.92
CA TYR A 127 -10.98 -20.62 9.07
C TYR A 127 -10.16 -21.68 9.83
N LEU A 128 -9.63 -21.34 10.99
CA LEU A 128 -8.87 -22.26 11.84
C LEU A 128 -9.72 -23.39 12.45
N ARG A 129 -11.04 -23.21 12.58
CA ARG A 129 -11.96 -24.25 13.05
C ARG A 129 -12.25 -25.31 12.00
N GLN A 130 -12.23 -24.97 10.72
CA GLN A 130 -12.51 -25.90 9.64
C GLN A 130 -11.31 -26.80 9.27
N GLN A 131 -10.12 -26.45 9.70
CA GLN A 131 -8.90 -27.26 9.48
C GLN A 131 -8.59 -28.25 10.61
N ARG A 132 -9.47 -28.36 11.60
CA ARG A 132 -9.41 -29.35 12.68
C ARG A 132 -10.49 -30.38 12.50
#